data_2773f6f164423000263bcc5e6dfad1b6
#
_entry.id   2773f6f164423000263bcc5e6dfad1b6
#
_cell.length_a   1.000
_cell.length_b   1.000
_cell.length_c   1.000
_cell.angle_alpha   90.00
_cell.angle_beta   90.00
_cell.angle_gamma   90.00
#
_symmetry.space_group_name_H-M   'P 1'
#
loop_
_entity.id
_entity.type
_entity.pdbx_description
1 polymer ?
#
loop_
_entity_poly.entity_id
_entity_poly.type
_entity_poly.pdbx_seq_one_letter_code
_entity_poly.pdbx_strand_id
1 'polypeptide(L)'
;MRIYLNILILFLLVEAPSMAWQIPQRTPEQDSLFVRTQRKTLADHKKMMDLLGIKSLRMEANGNDPKAANAANYDESKANPFPFLPEVLTLKNGKKVKTAKSWIKKRRPEIIEDFDREIYGRVPKNTPKVSWEVIGVLDTMNGTVPIKVKKLLGHVDNSSYPDIKVDISMTLTTPSNATKPVPVMTEFGFVFPAGMRRPPLNPNASIEPTWQQQVLAKGWGYAILLPNSIQADNGAGLTQGIIGLMNKGQYRKADDWGSLRAWAWGASRALDYFETDKDVDAKKIGIEGHSRYGKAALVAMAYDPRFAITYVSSSGEGGAKLHRRNWGEIIENVAGSSEYHWMAGNFMKYAGPLTWNDLPVDSHQLVALCAPRPVFIGAGDKGDYWVDAKGMFMAGAAAGEVYELLGKKGMGTNDFPKLETSLITGDVGFRQHAGGHTPAPNWPTFIQFAEKYFK
;
A
#
# COMPACT_ATOMS: atom_id res chain seq x y z
N MET A 1 6.50 68.59 -41.33
CA MET A 1 5.64 67.52 -41.86
C MET A 1 6.31 66.19 -41.47
N ARG A 2 5.91 65.56 -40.35
CA ARG A 2 6.47 64.31 -39.83
C ARG A 2 5.53 63.17 -40.19
N ILE A 3 6.02 62.24 -40.98
CA ILE A 3 5.28 61.06 -41.39
C ILE A 3 5.52 59.99 -40.30
N TYR A 4 4.47 59.53 -39.61
CA TYR A 4 4.53 58.39 -38.70
C TYR A 4 4.25 57.11 -39.49
N LEU A 5 5.21 56.22 -39.49
CA LEU A 5 5.10 54.87 -40.09
C LEU A 5 4.57 53.92 -38.99
N ASN A 6 3.29 53.51 -39.09
CA ASN A 6 2.73 52.48 -38.23
C ASN A 6 3.16 51.10 -38.74
N ILE A 7 3.98 50.41 -37.95
CA ILE A 7 4.33 49.00 -38.16
C ILE A 7 3.27 48.15 -37.42
N LEU A 8 2.42 47.49 -38.19
CA LEU A 8 1.44 46.50 -37.69
C LEU A 8 2.18 45.18 -37.48
N ILE A 9 2.45 44.80 -36.21
CA ILE A 9 3.02 43.49 -35.87
C ILE A 9 1.85 42.52 -35.79
N LEU A 10 1.79 41.63 -36.79
CA LEU A 10 0.83 40.52 -36.84
C LEU A 10 1.35 39.39 -35.93
N PHE A 11 0.77 39.22 -34.73
CA PHE A 11 1.01 38.03 -33.91
C PHE A 11 0.29 36.84 -34.54
N LEU A 12 1.03 35.95 -35.18
CA LEU A 12 0.57 34.60 -35.52
C LEU A 12 0.53 33.78 -34.21
N LEU A 13 -0.65 33.62 -33.69
CA LEU A 13 -0.94 32.59 -32.66
C LEU A 13 -0.79 31.21 -33.34
N VAL A 14 0.36 30.56 -33.14
CA VAL A 14 0.50 29.15 -33.44
C VAL A 14 -0.16 28.41 -32.29
N GLU A 15 -1.41 27.95 -32.49
CA GLU A 15 -2.03 27.00 -31.58
C GLU A 15 -1.24 25.69 -31.64
N ALA A 16 -0.51 25.39 -30.56
CA ALA A 16 0.08 24.08 -30.39
C ALA A 16 -1.06 23.06 -30.22
N PRO A 17 -1.10 21.97 -30.98
CA PRO A 17 -2.13 20.97 -30.80
C PRO A 17 -1.98 20.38 -29.39
N SER A 18 -3.04 20.51 -28.58
CA SER A 18 -3.18 19.79 -27.33
C SER A 18 -3.10 18.29 -27.65
N MET A 19 -2.00 17.63 -27.28
CA MET A 19 -1.94 16.17 -27.28
C MET A 19 -2.93 15.66 -26.23
N ALA A 20 -4.19 15.52 -26.62
CA ALA A 20 -5.15 14.74 -25.86
C ALA A 20 -4.60 13.30 -25.77
N TRP A 21 -4.32 12.86 -24.57
CA TRP A 21 -3.95 11.48 -24.29
C TRP A 21 -5.07 10.57 -24.77
N GLN A 22 -4.88 9.91 -25.90
CA GLN A 22 -5.78 8.85 -26.33
C GLN A 22 -5.53 7.66 -25.41
N ILE A 23 -6.44 7.45 -24.45
CA ILE A 23 -6.53 6.19 -23.71
C ILE A 23 -6.69 5.09 -24.77
N PRO A 24 -5.81 4.09 -24.81
CA PRO A 24 -5.92 3.01 -25.79
C PRO A 24 -7.32 2.41 -25.70
N GLN A 25 -8.06 2.40 -26.81
CA GLN A 25 -9.37 1.75 -26.83
C GLN A 25 -9.19 0.26 -26.57
N ARG A 26 -10.01 -0.30 -25.70
CA ARG A 26 -10.03 -1.74 -25.43
C ARG A 26 -10.45 -2.49 -26.67
N THR A 27 -9.91 -3.69 -26.88
CA THR A 27 -10.47 -4.61 -27.87
C THR A 27 -11.87 -5.09 -27.43
N PRO A 28 -12.72 -5.56 -28.35
CA PRO A 28 -14.04 -6.10 -27.99
C PRO A 28 -13.98 -7.23 -26.95
N GLU A 29 -12.93 -8.06 -26.97
CA GLU A 29 -12.69 -9.11 -25.99
C GLU A 29 -12.33 -8.53 -24.61
N GLN A 30 -11.48 -7.49 -24.59
CA GLN A 30 -11.11 -6.77 -23.36
C GLN A 30 -12.33 -6.06 -22.77
N ASP A 31 -13.19 -5.47 -23.58
CA ASP A 31 -14.44 -4.85 -23.13
C ASP A 31 -15.43 -5.90 -22.58
N SER A 32 -15.59 -7.03 -23.26
CA SER A 32 -16.42 -8.14 -22.79
C SER A 32 -15.91 -8.69 -21.45
N LEU A 33 -14.59 -8.84 -21.28
CA LEU A 33 -13.98 -9.28 -20.03
C LEU A 33 -14.19 -8.24 -18.92
N PHE A 34 -14.01 -6.96 -19.21
CA PHE A 34 -14.23 -5.87 -18.27
C PHE A 34 -15.67 -5.84 -17.76
N VAL A 35 -16.66 -5.85 -18.68
CA VAL A 35 -18.09 -5.85 -18.31
C VAL A 35 -18.45 -7.08 -17.46
N ARG A 36 -17.92 -8.25 -17.80
CA ARG A 36 -18.11 -9.49 -17.04
C ARG A 36 -17.53 -9.40 -15.64
N THR A 37 -16.31 -8.84 -15.51
CA THR A 37 -15.63 -8.62 -14.24
C THR A 37 -16.41 -7.63 -13.37
N GLN A 38 -16.86 -6.52 -13.94
CA GLN A 38 -17.67 -5.53 -13.21
C GLN A 38 -18.97 -6.13 -12.70
N ARG A 39 -19.69 -6.88 -13.54
CA ARG A 39 -20.95 -7.54 -13.13
C ARG A 39 -20.73 -8.51 -11.97
N LYS A 40 -19.66 -9.32 -12.02
CA LYS A 40 -19.32 -10.24 -10.92
C LYS A 40 -18.93 -9.50 -9.64
N THR A 41 -18.15 -8.41 -9.77
CA THR A 41 -17.76 -7.54 -8.64
C THR A 41 -19.00 -6.95 -7.95
N LEU A 42 -19.93 -6.37 -8.72
CA LEU A 42 -21.18 -5.81 -8.18
C LEU A 42 -22.05 -6.90 -7.50
N ALA A 43 -22.09 -8.10 -8.07
CA ALA A 43 -22.85 -9.21 -7.49
C ALA A 43 -22.25 -9.68 -6.16
N ASP A 44 -20.91 -9.77 -6.04
CA ASP A 44 -20.21 -10.12 -4.80
C ASP A 44 -20.38 -9.03 -3.74
N HIS A 45 -20.21 -7.75 -4.11
CA HIS A 45 -20.44 -6.61 -3.22
C HIS A 45 -21.85 -6.61 -2.66
N LYS A 46 -22.87 -6.75 -3.53
CA LYS A 46 -24.27 -6.83 -3.09
C LYS A 46 -24.51 -8.01 -2.14
N LYS A 47 -23.94 -9.18 -2.45
CA LYS A 47 -24.07 -10.37 -1.60
C LYS A 47 -23.48 -10.15 -0.22
N MET A 48 -22.32 -9.44 -0.12
CA MET A 48 -21.74 -9.09 1.17
C MET A 48 -22.63 -8.11 1.94
N MET A 49 -23.20 -7.09 1.26
CA MET A 49 -24.16 -6.18 1.87
C MET A 49 -25.38 -6.94 2.42
N ASP A 50 -25.94 -7.88 1.63
CA ASP A 50 -27.10 -8.68 2.03
C ASP A 50 -26.75 -9.56 3.26
N LEU A 51 -25.56 -10.19 3.28
CA LEU A 51 -25.06 -10.98 4.41
C LEU A 51 -24.97 -10.15 5.70
N LEU A 52 -24.58 -8.86 5.58
CA LEU A 52 -24.44 -7.93 6.70
C LEU A 52 -25.73 -7.18 7.04
N GLY A 53 -26.82 -7.40 6.30
CA GLY A 53 -28.09 -6.67 6.46
C GLY A 53 -28.00 -5.18 6.09
N ILE A 54 -27.00 -4.77 5.30
CA ILE A 54 -26.77 -3.38 4.88
C ILE A 54 -27.68 -3.07 3.68
N LYS A 55 -28.59 -2.13 3.83
CA LYS A 55 -29.51 -1.70 2.76
C LYS A 55 -28.86 -0.74 1.78
N SER A 56 -28.03 0.17 2.28
CA SER A 56 -27.29 1.17 1.49
C SER A 56 -26.04 1.60 2.23
N LEU A 57 -25.02 1.98 1.46
CA LEU A 57 -23.83 2.67 1.97
C LEU A 57 -24.06 4.18 1.82
N ARG A 58 -23.37 4.97 2.64
CA ARG A 58 -23.25 6.41 2.43
C ARG A 58 -22.50 6.68 1.13
N MET A 59 -22.67 7.90 0.62
CA MET A 59 -22.06 8.31 -0.66
C MET A 59 -20.54 8.41 -0.55
N GLU A 60 -19.85 7.83 -1.51
CA GLU A 60 -18.39 7.96 -1.68
C GLU A 60 -17.98 9.41 -1.93
N ALA A 61 -16.80 9.81 -1.47
CA ALA A 61 -16.24 11.11 -1.81
C ALA A 61 -15.79 11.17 -3.28
N ASN A 62 -16.07 12.26 -3.97
CA ASN A 62 -15.63 12.51 -5.34
C ASN A 62 -14.40 13.42 -5.35
N GLY A 63 -13.24 12.87 -5.62
CA GLY A 63 -11.98 13.63 -5.72
C GLY A 63 -11.78 14.35 -7.06
N ASN A 64 -12.61 14.06 -8.09
CA ASN A 64 -12.42 14.56 -9.46
C ASN A 64 -13.26 15.78 -9.79
N ASP A 65 -14.38 15.99 -9.10
CA ASP A 65 -15.25 17.12 -9.33
C ASP A 65 -15.51 17.91 -8.02
N PRO A 66 -14.88 19.08 -7.84
CA PRO A 66 -15.06 19.90 -6.64
C PRO A 66 -16.46 20.53 -6.51
N LYS A 67 -17.30 20.44 -7.57
CA LYS A 67 -18.68 20.94 -7.58
C LYS A 67 -19.72 19.83 -7.35
N ALA A 68 -19.29 18.58 -7.29
CA ALA A 68 -20.18 17.47 -7.02
C ALA A 68 -20.81 17.60 -5.61
N ALA A 69 -22.04 17.13 -5.45
CA ALA A 69 -22.72 17.12 -4.14
C ALA A 69 -21.95 16.30 -3.08
N ASN A 70 -21.15 15.35 -3.54
CA ASN A 70 -20.26 14.50 -2.75
C ASN A 70 -18.78 14.83 -2.97
N ALA A 71 -18.44 16.08 -3.33
CA ALA A 71 -17.05 16.48 -3.49
C ALA A 71 -16.21 16.10 -2.26
N ALA A 72 -15.01 15.60 -2.49
CA ALA A 72 -14.08 15.28 -1.41
C ALA A 72 -13.77 16.53 -0.57
N ASN A 73 -13.70 16.37 0.74
CA ASN A 73 -13.31 17.44 1.62
C ASN A 73 -11.81 17.69 1.55
N TYR A 74 -11.42 18.94 1.32
CA TYR A 74 -10.05 19.45 1.40
C TYR A 74 -9.96 20.71 2.30
N ASP A 75 -10.96 20.92 3.16
CA ASP A 75 -11.02 21.98 4.16
C ASP A 75 -10.62 21.40 5.53
N GLU A 76 -9.47 21.83 6.05
CA GLU A 76 -8.92 21.32 7.31
C GLU A 76 -9.86 21.58 8.51
N SER A 77 -10.66 22.64 8.47
CA SER A 77 -11.62 22.94 9.53
C SER A 77 -12.72 21.89 9.68
N LYS A 78 -12.94 21.09 8.64
CA LYS A 78 -13.94 20.00 8.56
C LYS A 78 -13.30 18.60 8.63
N ALA A 79 -11.96 18.54 8.70
CA ALA A 79 -11.23 17.29 8.55
C ALA A 79 -11.32 16.35 9.76
N ASN A 80 -11.67 16.84 10.95
CA ASN A 80 -11.68 16.04 12.18
C ASN A 80 -13.08 15.97 12.83
N PRO A 81 -14.06 15.29 12.20
CA PRO A 81 -15.39 15.12 12.77
C PRO A 81 -15.38 14.26 14.03
N PHE A 82 -14.36 13.38 14.16
CA PHE A 82 -14.14 12.49 15.31
C PHE A 82 -12.72 12.65 15.83
N PRO A 83 -12.44 13.67 16.67
CA PRO A 83 -11.08 14.05 17.05
C PRO A 83 -10.40 13.11 18.05
N PHE A 84 -11.16 12.18 18.66
CA PHE A 84 -10.62 11.27 19.67
C PHE A 84 -10.27 9.91 19.03
N LEU A 85 -9.00 9.55 19.10
CA LEU A 85 -8.52 8.27 18.66
C LEU A 85 -8.66 7.21 19.76
N PRO A 86 -8.90 5.93 19.42
CA PRO A 86 -8.81 4.83 20.36
C PRO A 86 -7.43 4.78 21.02
N GLU A 87 -7.37 4.79 22.35
CA GLU A 87 -6.10 4.77 23.08
C GLU A 87 -5.29 3.50 22.77
N VAL A 88 -4.08 3.67 22.25
CA VAL A 88 -3.24 2.54 21.83
C VAL A 88 -2.71 1.73 23.02
N LEU A 89 -2.42 2.39 24.15
CA LEU A 89 -1.89 1.78 25.36
C LEU A 89 -2.94 1.51 26.45
N THR A 90 -4.19 1.28 26.07
CA THR A 90 -5.26 0.91 26.99
C THR A 90 -5.92 -0.39 26.52
N LEU A 91 -5.97 -1.39 27.42
CA LEU A 91 -6.67 -2.67 27.18
C LEU A 91 -8.17 -2.44 27.03
N LYS A 92 -8.89 -3.38 26.41
CA LYS A 92 -10.36 -3.37 26.30
C LYS A 92 -11.08 -3.30 27.64
N ASN A 93 -10.45 -3.77 28.72
CA ASN A 93 -10.98 -3.68 30.10
C ASN A 93 -10.61 -2.37 30.82
N GLY A 94 -10.09 -1.37 30.14
CA GLY A 94 -9.73 -0.05 30.66
C GLY A 94 -8.37 0.04 31.35
N LYS A 95 -7.63 -1.07 31.52
CA LYS A 95 -6.31 -1.06 32.20
C LYS A 95 -5.24 -0.50 31.27
N LYS A 96 -4.41 0.41 31.80
CA LYS A 96 -3.27 0.99 31.07
C LYS A 96 -2.14 -0.03 30.86
N VAL A 97 -1.55 -0.01 29.67
CA VAL A 97 -0.37 -0.80 29.29
C VAL A 97 0.89 0.01 29.60
N LYS A 98 1.68 -0.45 30.56
CA LYS A 98 2.86 0.28 31.07
C LYS A 98 4.19 -0.45 30.81
N THR A 99 4.17 -1.64 30.18
CA THR A 99 5.37 -2.44 29.94
C THR A 99 5.34 -3.10 28.56
N ALA A 100 6.53 -3.29 27.96
CA ALA A 100 6.69 -4.05 26.73
C ALA A 100 6.03 -5.44 26.80
N LYS A 101 6.18 -6.15 27.94
CA LYS A 101 5.55 -7.47 28.15
C LYS A 101 4.02 -7.38 28.08
N SER A 102 3.41 -6.36 28.67
CA SER A 102 1.95 -6.17 28.63
C SER A 102 1.47 -5.81 27.22
N TRP A 103 2.23 -4.97 26.51
CA TRP A 103 1.99 -4.68 25.11
C TRP A 103 1.99 -5.95 24.27
N ILE A 104 3.10 -6.69 24.28
CA ILE A 104 3.28 -7.87 23.41
C ILE A 104 2.26 -8.98 23.73
N LYS A 105 1.99 -9.25 25.02
CA LYS A 105 1.17 -10.39 25.42
C LYS A 105 -0.32 -10.12 25.55
N LYS A 106 -0.72 -8.85 25.64
CA LYS A 106 -2.14 -8.49 25.89
C LYS A 106 -2.66 -7.50 24.85
N ARG A 107 -2.14 -6.29 24.77
CA ARG A 107 -2.72 -5.23 23.96
C ARG A 107 -2.56 -5.47 22.46
N ARG A 108 -1.36 -5.85 22.02
CA ARG A 108 -1.09 -6.17 20.62
C ARG A 108 -2.04 -7.24 20.06
N PRO A 109 -2.28 -8.38 20.76
CA PRO A 109 -3.30 -9.35 20.32
C PRO A 109 -4.72 -8.80 20.27
N GLU A 110 -5.14 -7.93 21.21
CA GLU A 110 -6.47 -7.29 21.15
C GLU A 110 -6.64 -6.42 19.91
N ILE A 111 -5.61 -5.65 19.55
CA ILE A 111 -5.60 -4.78 18.37
C ILE A 111 -5.63 -5.63 17.08
N ILE A 112 -4.80 -6.68 17.02
CA ILE A 112 -4.80 -7.61 15.87
C ILE A 112 -6.18 -8.23 15.68
N GLU A 113 -6.82 -8.67 16.77
CA GLU A 113 -8.16 -9.28 16.72
C GLU A 113 -9.19 -8.31 16.13
N ASP A 114 -9.13 -7.02 16.49
CA ASP A 114 -10.03 -6.02 15.95
C ASP A 114 -9.77 -5.72 14.47
N PHE A 115 -8.48 -5.62 14.05
CA PHE A 115 -8.13 -5.49 12.65
C PHE A 115 -8.54 -6.71 11.82
N ASP A 116 -8.33 -7.92 12.34
CA ASP A 116 -8.71 -9.16 11.67
C ASP A 116 -10.23 -9.27 11.51
N ARG A 117 -11.00 -8.90 12.55
CA ARG A 117 -12.44 -9.00 12.50
C ARG A 117 -13.09 -7.93 11.66
N GLU A 118 -12.63 -6.67 11.76
CA GLU A 118 -13.38 -5.54 11.26
C GLU A 118 -12.76 -4.88 10.01
N ILE A 119 -11.44 -5.00 9.80
CA ILE A 119 -10.75 -4.20 8.78
C ILE A 119 -10.19 -5.07 7.64
N TYR A 120 -9.18 -5.92 7.92
CA TYR A 120 -8.46 -6.65 6.86
C TYR A 120 -8.88 -8.09 6.70
N GLY A 121 -9.56 -8.66 7.68
CA GLY A 121 -10.03 -10.04 7.70
C GLY A 121 -8.98 -11.05 8.16
N ARG A 122 -9.48 -12.21 8.55
CA ARG A 122 -8.68 -13.30 9.12
C ARG A 122 -8.01 -14.14 8.05
N VAL A 123 -6.73 -14.32 8.15
CA VAL A 123 -6.04 -15.36 7.38
C VAL A 123 -6.38 -16.72 8.01
N PRO A 124 -6.84 -17.70 7.23
CA PRO A 124 -7.10 -19.04 7.73
C PRO A 124 -5.85 -19.67 8.37
N LYS A 125 -6.01 -20.41 9.47
CA LYS A 125 -4.87 -21.04 10.17
C LYS A 125 -4.12 -22.05 9.31
N ASN A 126 -4.84 -22.76 8.44
CA ASN A 126 -4.30 -23.82 7.60
C ASN A 126 -4.06 -23.33 6.17
N THR A 127 -3.30 -22.24 5.99
CA THR A 127 -2.90 -21.80 4.66
C THR A 127 -1.98 -22.84 4.00
N PRO A 128 -2.08 -23.03 2.67
CA PRO A 128 -1.30 -24.02 1.96
C PRO A 128 0.19 -23.68 1.98
N LYS A 129 1.02 -24.71 1.85
CA LYS A 129 2.46 -24.53 1.66
C LYS A 129 2.74 -23.94 0.29
N VAL A 130 3.86 -23.23 0.20
CA VAL A 130 4.37 -22.69 -1.08
C VAL A 130 5.75 -23.28 -1.31
N SER A 131 5.92 -23.94 -2.45
CA SER A 131 7.21 -24.40 -2.94
C SER A 131 7.75 -23.41 -3.98
N TRP A 132 8.99 -22.97 -3.82
CA TRP A 132 9.59 -21.99 -4.72
C TRP A 132 10.48 -22.66 -5.76
N GLU A 133 10.30 -22.26 -7.02
CA GLU A 133 11.13 -22.66 -8.15
C GLU A 133 11.85 -21.44 -8.73
N VAL A 134 13.15 -21.59 -9.02
CA VAL A 134 13.92 -20.62 -9.79
C VAL A 134 13.74 -20.96 -11.27
N ILE A 135 12.83 -20.28 -11.95
CA ILE A 135 12.49 -20.54 -13.36
C ILE A 135 13.42 -19.84 -14.36
N GLY A 136 14.36 -19.06 -13.88
CA GLY A 136 15.37 -18.41 -14.72
C GLY A 136 16.34 -17.58 -13.92
N VAL A 137 17.58 -17.53 -14.40
CA VAL A 137 18.66 -16.69 -13.86
C VAL A 137 19.28 -15.92 -15.02
N LEU A 138 19.51 -14.61 -14.82
CA LEU A 138 20.15 -13.74 -15.78
C LEU A 138 21.19 -12.88 -15.09
N ASP A 139 22.43 -12.94 -15.56
CA ASP A 139 23.48 -11.99 -15.21
C ASP A 139 23.48 -10.86 -16.24
N THR A 140 23.38 -9.61 -15.76
CA THR A 140 23.30 -8.42 -16.61
C THR A 140 23.79 -7.17 -15.85
N MET A 141 23.50 -5.98 -16.38
CA MET A 141 23.81 -4.69 -15.77
C MET A 141 22.52 -3.93 -15.45
N ASN A 142 22.50 -3.22 -14.32
CA ASN A 142 21.50 -2.18 -14.03
C ASN A 142 22.25 -0.88 -13.73
N GLY A 143 22.22 0.06 -14.68
CA GLY A 143 23.14 1.19 -14.66
C GLY A 143 24.59 0.69 -14.73
N THR A 144 25.41 1.04 -13.75
CA THR A 144 26.83 0.62 -13.65
C THR A 144 27.05 -0.61 -12.75
N VAL A 145 26.00 -1.16 -12.14
CA VAL A 145 26.12 -2.27 -11.20
C VAL A 145 25.87 -3.58 -11.91
N PRO A 146 26.81 -4.56 -11.86
CA PRO A 146 26.55 -5.92 -12.32
C PRO A 146 25.58 -6.63 -11.39
N ILE A 147 24.55 -7.24 -11.95
CA ILE A 147 23.45 -7.84 -11.19
C ILE A 147 23.16 -9.27 -11.62
N LYS A 148 22.67 -10.05 -10.67
CA LYS A 148 22.02 -11.34 -10.89
C LYS A 148 20.52 -11.17 -10.66
N VAL A 149 19.73 -11.54 -11.68
CA VAL A 149 18.27 -11.53 -11.61
C VAL A 149 17.77 -12.97 -11.58
N LYS A 150 17.06 -13.34 -10.52
CA LYS A 150 16.35 -14.63 -10.40
C LYS A 150 14.87 -14.41 -10.67
N LYS A 151 14.30 -15.15 -11.62
CA LYS A 151 12.85 -15.24 -11.82
C LYS A 151 12.33 -16.39 -11.00
N LEU A 152 11.33 -16.13 -10.17
CA LEU A 152 10.84 -17.05 -9.15
C LEU A 152 9.34 -17.29 -9.34
N LEU A 153 8.95 -18.54 -9.18
CA LEU A 153 7.56 -18.95 -9.16
C LEU A 153 7.28 -19.74 -7.87
N GLY A 154 6.38 -19.24 -7.05
CA GLY A 154 5.95 -19.89 -5.80
C GLY A 154 4.68 -20.68 -6.05
N HIS A 155 4.78 -22.00 -6.14
CA HIS A 155 3.64 -22.89 -6.33
C HIS A 155 2.91 -23.11 -5.02
N VAL A 156 1.68 -22.60 -4.96
CA VAL A 156 0.80 -22.80 -3.79
C VAL A 156 0.17 -24.19 -3.88
N ASP A 157 0.29 -24.99 -2.84
CA ASP A 157 -0.34 -26.31 -2.77
C ASP A 157 -1.86 -26.19 -2.86
N ASN A 158 -2.44 -26.62 -3.97
CA ASN A 158 -3.88 -26.60 -4.22
C ASN A 158 -4.54 -27.98 -4.12
N SER A 159 -3.88 -28.96 -3.51
CA SER A 159 -4.40 -30.33 -3.36
C SER A 159 -5.76 -30.40 -2.69
N SER A 160 -6.09 -29.44 -1.81
CA SER A 160 -7.39 -29.33 -1.13
C SER A 160 -8.53 -28.84 -2.03
N TYR A 161 -8.21 -28.16 -3.15
CA TYR A 161 -9.15 -27.68 -4.16
C TYR A 161 -8.45 -27.44 -5.51
N PRO A 162 -8.26 -28.51 -6.33
CA PRO A 162 -7.45 -28.45 -7.57
C PRO A 162 -7.97 -27.50 -8.66
N ASP A 163 -9.23 -27.10 -8.59
CA ASP A 163 -9.87 -26.21 -9.59
C ASP A 163 -9.28 -24.78 -9.56
N ILE A 164 -8.58 -24.39 -8.49
CA ILE A 164 -7.94 -23.09 -8.39
C ILE A 164 -6.44 -23.30 -8.22
N LYS A 165 -5.67 -22.78 -9.19
CA LYS A 165 -4.22 -22.74 -9.16
C LYS A 165 -3.74 -21.33 -8.81
N VAL A 166 -2.74 -21.24 -7.92
CA VAL A 166 -2.09 -19.98 -7.54
C VAL A 166 -0.59 -20.15 -7.66
N ASP A 167 0.02 -19.35 -8.51
CA ASP A 167 1.48 -19.31 -8.71
C ASP A 167 1.95 -17.88 -8.42
N ILE A 168 2.69 -17.71 -7.33
CA ILE A 168 3.19 -16.40 -6.88
C ILE A 168 4.41 -16.02 -7.74
N SER A 169 4.33 -14.90 -8.45
CA SER A 169 5.40 -14.42 -9.30
C SER A 169 6.26 -13.38 -8.59
N MET A 170 7.57 -13.59 -8.57
CA MET A 170 8.54 -12.67 -7.98
C MET A 170 9.82 -12.63 -8.82
N THR A 171 10.47 -11.48 -8.90
CA THR A 171 11.86 -11.36 -9.34
C THR A 171 12.71 -10.89 -8.18
N LEU A 172 13.89 -11.50 -8.00
CA LEU A 172 14.91 -11.08 -7.04
C LEU A 172 16.15 -10.64 -7.81
N THR A 173 16.63 -9.44 -7.51
CA THR A 173 17.85 -8.88 -8.11
C THR A 173 18.84 -8.54 -7.01
N THR A 174 20.05 -9.09 -7.12
CA THR A 174 21.16 -8.83 -6.21
C THR A 174 22.40 -8.38 -6.97
N PRO A 175 23.29 -7.54 -6.38
CA PRO A 175 24.59 -7.27 -6.98
C PRO A 175 25.38 -8.58 -7.16
N SER A 176 25.83 -8.88 -8.38
CA SER A 176 26.55 -10.15 -8.65
C SER A 176 27.98 -10.15 -8.12
N ASN A 177 28.53 -8.98 -7.80
CA ASN A 177 29.85 -8.80 -7.18
C ASN A 177 29.80 -8.74 -5.64
N ALA A 178 28.65 -8.97 -5.01
CA ALA A 178 28.55 -9.00 -3.57
C ALA A 178 29.32 -10.20 -2.98
N THR A 179 30.13 -9.97 -1.94
CA THR A 179 30.93 -10.99 -1.26
C THR A 179 30.25 -11.61 -0.04
N LYS A 180 29.08 -11.09 0.33
CA LYS A 180 28.25 -11.54 1.45
C LYS A 180 26.78 -11.37 1.11
N PRO A 181 25.84 -12.05 1.81
CA PRO A 181 24.41 -11.82 1.66
C PRO A 181 24.03 -10.34 1.84
N VAL A 182 23.12 -9.85 1.00
CA VAL A 182 22.76 -8.43 0.95
C VAL A 182 21.37 -8.17 1.52
N PRO A 183 21.12 -6.99 2.11
CA PRO A 183 19.77 -6.50 2.38
C PRO A 183 18.93 -6.44 1.10
N VAL A 184 17.61 -6.67 1.19
CA VAL A 184 16.71 -6.63 0.04
C VAL A 184 15.50 -5.76 0.34
N MET A 185 15.18 -4.82 -0.57
CA MET A 185 13.90 -4.11 -0.57
C MET A 185 12.91 -4.80 -1.49
N THR A 186 11.80 -5.26 -0.93
CA THR A 186 10.72 -5.92 -1.68
C THR A 186 9.63 -4.90 -2.01
N GLU A 187 9.34 -4.71 -3.30
CA GLU A 187 8.24 -3.87 -3.79
C GLU A 187 7.05 -4.74 -4.18
N PHE A 188 5.85 -4.33 -3.80
CA PHE A 188 4.64 -4.77 -4.46
C PHE A 188 4.54 -4.12 -5.84
N GLY A 189 4.89 -4.87 -6.88
CA GLY A 189 5.01 -4.36 -8.25
C GLY A 189 3.66 -4.24 -8.96
N PHE A 190 3.54 -3.20 -9.79
CA PHE A 190 2.41 -3.05 -10.70
C PHE A 190 2.62 -3.87 -11.98
N VAL A 191 1.59 -4.63 -12.37
CA VAL A 191 1.52 -5.26 -13.69
C VAL A 191 0.74 -4.36 -14.61
N PHE A 192 1.38 -3.87 -15.66
CA PHE A 192 0.67 -3.22 -16.76
C PHE A 192 0.08 -4.31 -17.66
N PRO A 193 -1.20 -4.26 -17.99
CA PRO A 193 -1.82 -5.19 -18.95
C PRO A 193 -1.03 -5.25 -20.25
N ALA A 194 -0.99 -6.41 -20.90
CA ALA A 194 -0.36 -6.58 -22.21
C ALA A 194 -0.95 -5.57 -23.21
N GLY A 195 -0.09 -4.81 -23.89
CA GLY A 195 -0.50 -3.75 -24.81
C GLY A 195 -0.61 -2.35 -24.20
N MET A 196 -0.61 -2.21 -22.87
CA MET A 196 -0.49 -0.91 -22.24
C MET A 196 1.00 -0.50 -22.30
N ARG A 197 1.32 0.46 -23.18
CA ARG A 197 2.66 1.06 -23.17
C ARG A 197 2.86 1.74 -21.83
N ARG A 198 4.02 1.50 -21.20
CA ARG A 198 4.47 2.39 -20.10
C ARG A 198 4.38 3.81 -20.64
N PRO A 199 3.88 4.78 -19.86
CA PRO A 199 3.95 6.18 -20.26
C PRO A 199 5.36 6.44 -20.81
N PRO A 200 5.53 7.09 -21.98
CA PRO A 200 6.84 7.43 -22.47
C PRO A 200 7.53 8.17 -21.34
N LEU A 201 8.75 7.75 -21.02
CA LEU A 201 9.60 8.49 -20.09
C LEU A 201 9.58 9.92 -20.60
N ASN A 202 9.19 10.88 -19.75
CA ASN A 202 9.27 12.29 -20.10
C ASN A 202 10.69 12.53 -20.58
N PRO A 203 10.92 12.93 -21.84
CA PRO A 203 12.27 13.16 -22.37
C PRO A 203 13.02 14.26 -21.59
N ASN A 204 12.28 15.06 -20.80
CA ASN A 204 12.81 16.07 -19.87
C ASN A 204 12.77 15.57 -18.40
N ALA A 205 12.42 14.32 -18.14
CA ALA A 205 12.60 13.75 -16.80
C ALA A 205 14.10 13.79 -16.49
N SER A 206 14.45 14.37 -15.34
CA SER A 206 15.82 14.33 -14.82
C SER A 206 16.33 12.90 -14.92
N ILE A 207 17.62 12.75 -15.35
CA ILE A 207 18.32 11.46 -15.41
C ILE A 207 18.64 11.01 -13.96
N GLU A 208 17.66 11.12 -13.06
CA GLU A 208 17.84 10.65 -11.70
C GLU A 208 17.82 9.11 -11.70
N PRO A 209 18.71 8.49 -10.93
CA PRO A 209 18.72 7.03 -10.81
C PRO A 209 17.36 6.52 -10.33
N THR A 210 16.88 5.45 -10.92
CA THR A 210 15.69 4.75 -10.41
C THR A 210 15.92 4.28 -8.97
N TRP A 211 14.85 4.02 -8.23
CA TRP A 211 15.01 3.54 -6.85
C TRP A 211 15.80 2.21 -6.80
N GLN A 212 15.65 1.36 -7.81
CA GLN A 212 16.41 0.12 -7.95
C GLN A 212 17.92 0.42 -8.06
N GLN A 213 18.29 1.39 -8.88
CA GLN A 213 19.68 1.82 -9.03
C GLN A 213 20.22 2.44 -7.73
N GLN A 214 19.37 3.19 -7.01
CA GLN A 214 19.76 3.80 -5.74
C GLN A 214 20.06 2.73 -4.67
N VAL A 215 19.23 1.70 -4.52
CA VAL A 215 19.47 0.61 -3.55
C VAL A 215 20.68 -0.25 -3.96
N LEU A 216 20.84 -0.52 -5.27
CA LEU A 216 22.03 -1.23 -5.79
C LEU A 216 23.32 -0.47 -5.52
N ALA A 217 23.31 0.87 -5.63
CA ALA A 217 24.46 1.71 -5.28
C ALA A 217 24.88 1.62 -3.81
N LYS A 218 23.95 1.19 -2.92
CA LYS A 218 24.25 0.89 -1.52
C LYS A 218 24.71 -0.55 -1.28
N GLY A 219 24.82 -1.35 -2.34
CA GLY A 219 25.13 -2.78 -2.27
C GLY A 219 23.93 -3.63 -1.79
N TRP A 220 22.71 -3.08 -1.80
CA TRP A 220 21.49 -3.83 -1.48
C TRP A 220 20.90 -4.45 -2.75
N GLY A 221 20.12 -5.50 -2.57
CA GLY A 221 19.26 -6.06 -3.61
C GLY A 221 17.84 -5.49 -3.56
N TYR A 222 17.04 -5.88 -4.53
CA TYR A 222 15.62 -5.61 -4.55
C TYR A 222 14.83 -6.81 -5.10
N ALA A 223 13.57 -6.91 -4.69
CA ALA A 223 12.65 -7.89 -5.24
C ALA A 223 11.36 -7.20 -5.68
N ILE A 224 10.76 -7.69 -6.77
CA ILE A 224 9.45 -7.25 -7.25
C ILE A 224 8.49 -8.43 -7.11
N LEU A 225 7.56 -8.33 -6.18
CA LEU A 225 6.50 -9.30 -5.94
C LEU A 225 5.22 -8.82 -6.64
N LEU A 226 4.57 -9.69 -7.41
CA LEU A 226 3.37 -9.33 -8.17
C LEU A 226 2.09 -9.68 -7.39
N PRO A 227 1.38 -8.71 -6.78
CA PRO A 227 0.20 -8.97 -5.95
C PRO A 227 -0.92 -9.70 -6.71
N ASN A 228 -1.13 -9.36 -7.98
CA ASN A 228 -2.17 -9.99 -8.81
C ASN A 228 -1.93 -11.49 -9.08
N SER A 229 -0.71 -11.98 -8.90
CA SER A 229 -0.41 -13.42 -8.97
C SER A 229 -0.84 -14.19 -7.73
N ILE A 230 -1.10 -13.47 -6.64
CA ILE A 230 -1.57 -14.00 -5.35
C ILE A 230 -3.09 -13.90 -5.29
N GLN A 231 -3.60 -12.67 -5.53
CA GLN A 231 -5.02 -12.34 -5.47
C GLN A 231 -5.31 -11.18 -6.42
N ALA A 232 -6.32 -11.34 -7.26
CA ALA A 232 -6.74 -10.29 -8.19
C ALA A 232 -7.23 -9.03 -7.45
N ASP A 233 -6.97 -7.86 -8.03
CA ASP A 233 -7.36 -6.54 -7.51
C ASP A 233 -8.77 -6.15 -7.99
N ASN A 234 -9.73 -6.97 -7.69
CA ASN A 234 -11.16 -6.73 -7.95
C ASN A 234 -12.05 -7.71 -7.20
N GLY A 235 -13.33 -7.34 -6.99
CA GLY A 235 -14.30 -8.17 -6.28
C GLY A 235 -14.63 -9.49 -6.99
N ALA A 236 -14.60 -9.52 -8.32
CA ALA A 236 -14.84 -10.75 -9.09
C ALA A 236 -13.79 -11.83 -8.80
N GLY A 237 -12.59 -11.42 -8.37
CA GLY A 237 -11.49 -12.32 -8.04
C GLY A 237 -11.58 -12.96 -6.64
N LEU A 238 -12.53 -12.56 -5.79
CA LEU A 238 -12.61 -13.05 -4.41
C LEU A 238 -12.99 -14.53 -4.28
N THR A 239 -13.56 -15.11 -5.32
CA THR A 239 -13.80 -16.56 -5.43
C THR A 239 -12.70 -17.29 -6.18
N GLN A 240 -11.59 -16.62 -6.48
CA GLN A 240 -10.41 -17.09 -7.18
C GLN A 240 -9.14 -16.69 -6.40
N GLY A 241 -7.95 -16.98 -6.93
CA GLY A 241 -6.70 -16.69 -6.25
C GLY A 241 -6.59 -17.40 -4.91
N ILE A 242 -5.77 -16.87 -4.00
CA ILE A 242 -5.55 -17.54 -2.71
C ILE A 242 -6.80 -17.52 -1.81
N ILE A 243 -7.61 -16.45 -1.88
CA ILE A 243 -8.86 -16.36 -1.12
C ILE A 243 -9.83 -17.42 -1.60
N GLY A 244 -10.03 -17.54 -2.93
CA GLY A 244 -10.90 -18.55 -3.52
C GLY A 244 -10.40 -19.97 -3.28
N LEU A 245 -9.09 -20.22 -3.33
CA LEU A 245 -8.51 -21.53 -3.01
C LEU A 245 -8.87 -21.95 -1.58
N MET A 246 -8.70 -21.05 -0.61
CA MET A 246 -9.01 -21.32 0.80
C MET A 246 -10.50 -21.53 1.03
N ASN A 247 -11.36 -20.81 0.32
CA ASN A 247 -12.81 -20.90 0.44
C ASN A 247 -13.44 -21.89 -0.56
N LYS A 248 -12.60 -22.67 -1.27
CA LYS A 248 -13.05 -23.68 -2.28
C LYS A 248 -14.02 -23.07 -3.30
N GLY A 249 -13.67 -21.89 -3.84
CA GLY A 249 -14.48 -21.16 -4.79
C GLY A 249 -15.75 -20.51 -4.22
N GLN A 250 -15.99 -20.63 -2.92
CA GLN A 250 -17.16 -20.03 -2.26
C GLN A 250 -16.94 -18.55 -1.93
N TYR A 251 -18.05 -17.83 -1.73
CA TYR A 251 -18.02 -16.44 -1.30
C TYR A 251 -17.46 -16.31 0.13
N ARG A 252 -16.87 -15.16 0.41
CA ARG A 252 -16.30 -14.83 1.72
C ARG A 252 -17.36 -14.71 2.80
N LYS A 253 -16.99 -15.08 4.03
CA LYS A 253 -17.67 -14.65 5.25
C LYS A 253 -17.34 -13.18 5.55
N ALA A 254 -18.06 -12.58 6.47
CA ALA A 254 -17.93 -11.17 6.81
C ALA A 254 -16.55 -10.80 7.40
N ASP A 255 -15.87 -11.73 8.06
CA ASP A 255 -14.54 -11.56 8.65
C ASP A 255 -13.42 -12.33 7.91
N ASP A 256 -13.71 -12.89 6.73
CA ASP A 256 -12.67 -13.46 5.87
C ASP A 256 -11.78 -12.36 5.30
N TRP A 257 -10.55 -12.70 5.05
CA TRP A 257 -9.53 -11.77 4.55
C TRP A 257 -9.88 -11.09 3.23
N GLY A 258 -9.47 -9.81 3.11
CA GLY A 258 -9.48 -9.05 1.87
C GLY A 258 -8.17 -9.18 1.11
N SER A 259 -8.13 -8.56 -0.06
CA SER A 259 -6.95 -8.64 -0.95
C SER A 259 -5.70 -8.03 -0.31
N LEU A 260 -5.81 -6.95 0.49
CA LEU A 260 -4.65 -6.39 1.20
C LEU A 260 -3.99 -7.42 2.11
N ARG A 261 -4.81 -8.19 2.83
CA ARG A 261 -4.33 -9.23 3.73
C ARG A 261 -3.78 -10.45 2.98
N ALA A 262 -4.37 -10.77 1.82
CA ALA A 262 -3.89 -11.83 0.93
C ALA A 262 -2.54 -11.47 0.29
N TRP A 263 -2.34 -10.22 -0.14
CA TRP A 263 -1.06 -9.74 -0.65
C TRP A 263 0.02 -9.74 0.44
N ALA A 264 -0.35 -9.31 1.66
CA ALA A 264 0.54 -9.39 2.83
C ALA A 264 0.94 -10.84 3.15
N TRP A 265 0.01 -11.80 3.04
CA TRP A 265 0.33 -13.22 3.16
C TRP A 265 1.32 -13.68 2.09
N GLY A 266 1.12 -13.29 0.83
CA GLY A 266 2.06 -13.62 -0.25
C GLY A 266 3.45 -13.03 -0.01
N ALA A 267 3.56 -11.82 0.53
CA ALA A 267 4.83 -11.23 0.92
C ALA A 267 5.52 -12.02 2.06
N SER A 268 4.74 -12.57 3.00
CA SER A 268 5.28 -13.50 4.00
C SER A 268 5.81 -14.80 3.37
N ARG A 269 5.20 -15.26 2.26
CA ARG A 269 5.72 -16.42 1.50
C ARG A 269 7.01 -16.10 0.77
N ALA A 270 7.17 -14.85 0.29
CA ALA A 270 8.44 -14.39 -0.27
C ALA A 270 9.57 -14.40 0.78
N LEU A 271 9.27 -14.02 2.04
CA LEU A 271 10.25 -14.15 3.13
C LEU A 271 10.70 -15.59 3.35
N ASP A 272 9.81 -16.59 3.22
CA ASP A 272 10.18 -18.00 3.33
C ASP A 272 11.22 -18.39 2.27
N TYR A 273 11.14 -17.83 1.06
CA TYR A 273 12.16 -18.01 0.03
C TYR A 273 13.47 -17.30 0.41
N PHE A 274 13.41 -16.04 0.84
CA PHE A 274 14.61 -15.27 1.18
C PHE A 274 15.42 -15.92 2.31
N GLU A 275 14.78 -16.61 3.25
CA GLU A 275 15.45 -17.37 4.31
C GLU A 275 16.28 -18.55 3.76
N THR A 276 16.02 -18.99 2.53
CA THR A 276 16.76 -20.09 1.87
C THR A 276 17.78 -19.60 0.85
N ASP A 277 17.71 -18.34 0.42
CA ASP A 277 18.59 -17.80 -0.63
C ASP A 277 19.90 -17.26 -0.06
N LYS A 278 21.01 -17.87 -0.43
CA LYS A 278 22.36 -17.54 0.07
C LYS A 278 22.83 -16.12 -0.29
N ASP A 279 22.25 -15.51 -1.32
CA ASP A 279 22.61 -14.17 -1.77
C ASP A 279 21.90 -13.07 -0.95
N VAL A 280 20.95 -13.45 -0.05
CA VAL A 280 20.06 -12.56 0.70
C VAL A 280 20.35 -12.61 2.20
N ASP A 281 20.50 -11.44 2.85
CA ASP A 281 20.45 -11.30 4.30
C ASP A 281 18.98 -11.27 4.76
N ALA A 282 18.43 -12.43 5.08
CA ALA A 282 17.03 -12.58 5.46
C ALA A 282 16.62 -11.80 6.73
N LYS A 283 17.59 -11.28 7.51
CA LYS A 283 17.33 -10.41 8.67
C LYS A 283 17.17 -8.94 8.27
N LYS A 284 17.46 -8.60 7.02
CA LYS A 284 17.44 -7.23 6.48
C LYS A 284 16.53 -7.14 5.25
N ILE A 285 15.32 -7.65 5.36
CA ILE A 285 14.30 -7.55 4.31
C ILE A 285 13.37 -6.38 4.63
N GLY A 286 13.37 -5.39 3.73
CA GLY A 286 12.39 -4.31 3.75
C GLY A 286 11.22 -4.60 2.82
N ILE A 287 10.07 -3.95 3.08
CA ILE A 287 8.91 -3.99 2.20
C ILE A 287 8.45 -2.58 1.85
N GLU A 288 8.11 -2.37 0.60
CA GLU A 288 7.65 -1.11 0.05
C GLU A 288 6.39 -1.31 -0.76
N GLY A 289 5.56 -0.28 -0.81
CA GLY A 289 4.44 -0.20 -1.71
C GLY A 289 3.93 1.23 -1.84
N HIS A 290 3.35 1.50 -3.01
CA HIS A 290 2.76 2.80 -3.34
C HIS A 290 1.25 2.67 -3.50
N SER A 291 0.47 3.69 -3.05
CA SER A 291 -0.99 3.72 -3.18
C SER A 291 -1.61 2.52 -2.45
N ARG A 292 -2.50 1.75 -3.08
CA ARG A 292 -3.09 0.52 -2.52
C ARG A 292 -2.04 -0.50 -2.07
N TYR A 293 -0.90 -0.54 -2.73
CA TYR A 293 0.20 -1.42 -2.32
C TYR A 293 0.98 -0.86 -1.13
N GLY A 294 0.93 0.47 -0.89
CA GLY A 294 1.37 1.06 0.37
C GLY A 294 0.51 0.62 1.56
N LYS A 295 -0.82 0.50 1.37
CA LYS A 295 -1.72 -0.12 2.34
C LYS A 295 -1.27 -1.57 2.64
N ALA A 296 -1.03 -2.37 1.60
CA ALA A 296 -0.60 -3.77 1.74
C ALA A 296 0.78 -3.92 2.39
N ALA A 297 1.74 -3.03 2.09
CA ALA A 297 3.07 -3.02 2.69
C ALA A 297 3.00 -2.76 4.21
N LEU A 298 2.17 -1.79 4.63
CA LEU A 298 1.95 -1.52 6.06
C LEU A 298 1.31 -2.72 6.77
N VAL A 299 0.31 -3.36 6.14
CA VAL A 299 -0.31 -4.58 6.66
C VAL A 299 0.71 -5.71 6.75
N ALA A 300 1.53 -5.94 5.72
CA ALA A 300 2.57 -6.97 5.75
C ALA A 300 3.55 -6.75 6.90
N MET A 301 4.05 -5.51 7.06
CA MET A 301 4.95 -5.13 8.14
C MET A 301 4.33 -5.32 9.54
N ALA A 302 3.05 -4.97 9.70
CA ALA A 302 2.35 -5.09 10.99
C ALA A 302 2.16 -6.54 11.44
N TYR A 303 1.91 -7.45 10.47
CA TYR A 303 1.56 -8.83 10.76
C TYR A 303 2.73 -9.82 10.72
N ASP A 304 3.76 -9.59 9.91
CA ASP A 304 4.93 -10.47 9.86
C ASP A 304 6.17 -9.79 10.48
N PRO A 305 6.61 -10.28 11.66
CA PRO A 305 7.73 -9.67 12.38
C PRO A 305 9.09 -9.83 11.69
N ARG A 306 9.20 -10.62 10.63
CA ARG A 306 10.46 -10.84 9.90
C ARG A 306 10.85 -9.68 8.99
N PHE A 307 9.87 -8.87 8.54
CA PHE A 307 10.20 -7.62 7.83
C PHE A 307 10.95 -6.67 8.75
N ALA A 308 12.12 -6.21 8.31
CA ALA A 308 13.00 -5.36 9.12
C ALA A 308 12.62 -3.88 9.07
N ILE A 309 12.01 -3.41 7.96
CA ILE A 309 11.65 -2.00 7.70
C ILE A 309 10.54 -1.94 6.66
N THR A 310 9.74 -0.86 6.68
CA THR A 310 8.79 -0.59 5.59
C THR A 310 8.84 0.85 5.10
N TYR A 311 8.63 1.02 3.78
CA TYR A 311 8.29 2.30 3.17
C TYR A 311 6.83 2.27 2.69
N VAL A 312 6.00 3.08 3.31
CA VAL A 312 4.57 3.22 3.04
C VAL A 312 4.35 4.50 2.25
N SER A 313 4.13 4.40 0.95
CA SER A 313 3.99 5.54 0.05
C SER A 313 2.54 5.81 -0.33
N SER A 314 2.08 7.04 -0.10
CA SER A 314 0.76 7.56 -0.53
C SER A 314 -0.40 6.58 -0.30
N SER A 315 -0.44 5.99 0.91
CA SER A 315 -1.31 4.83 1.17
C SER A 315 -2.78 5.16 1.42
N GLY A 316 -3.12 6.39 1.79
CA GLY A 316 -4.52 6.83 1.95
C GLY A 316 -5.34 6.02 2.97
N GLU A 317 -6.64 5.99 2.76
CA GLU A 317 -7.64 5.29 3.58
C GLU A 317 -7.43 3.78 3.54
N GLY A 318 -7.51 3.12 4.70
CA GLY A 318 -7.17 1.70 4.82
C GLY A 318 -5.66 1.41 4.77
N GLY A 319 -4.82 2.45 4.77
CA GLY A 319 -3.38 2.41 4.96
C GLY A 319 -2.97 3.20 6.19
N ALA A 320 -2.05 4.16 6.05
CA ALA A 320 -1.57 4.98 7.15
C ALA A 320 -2.48 6.17 7.47
N LYS A 321 -3.44 6.56 6.61
CA LYS A 321 -4.38 7.64 6.89
C LYS A 321 -5.32 7.25 8.04
N LEU A 322 -5.53 8.16 9.00
CA LEU A 322 -6.53 7.97 10.05
C LEU A 322 -7.93 7.80 9.47
N HIS A 323 -8.61 6.70 9.81
CA HIS A 323 -9.99 6.41 9.40
C HIS A 323 -10.99 7.47 9.85
N ARG A 324 -10.74 8.11 11.00
CA ARG A 324 -11.63 9.15 11.58
C ARG A 324 -11.47 10.52 10.95
N ARG A 325 -10.63 10.64 9.93
CA ARG A 325 -10.33 11.90 9.29
C ARG A 325 -11.07 12.07 7.96
N ASN A 326 -11.90 13.11 7.86
CA ASN A 326 -12.63 13.47 6.65
C ASN A 326 -11.76 14.33 5.73
N TRP A 327 -10.95 13.65 4.89
CA TRP A 327 -10.13 14.31 3.89
C TRP A 327 -9.86 13.34 2.73
N GLY A 328 -10.08 13.80 1.49
CA GLY A 328 -9.83 13.00 0.29
C GLY A 328 -10.57 11.67 0.30
N GLU A 329 -9.80 10.57 0.21
CA GLU A 329 -10.30 9.21 0.32
C GLU A 329 -10.85 8.93 1.72
N ILE A 330 -12.07 8.39 1.80
CA ILE A 330 -12.75 8.09 3.07
C ILE A 330 -13.23 6.63 3.10
N ILE A 331 -13.72 6.18 4.25
CA ILE A 331 -14.20 4.81 4.45
C ILE A 331 -15.22 4.40 3.38
N GLU A 332 -16.12 5.29 2.99
CA GLU A 332 -17.15 5.06 1.98
C GLU A 332 -16.57 4.69 0.61
N ASN A 333 -15.43 5.30 0.23
CA ASN A 333 -14.73 4.95 -1.01
C ASN A 333 -14.21 3.50 -0.96
N VAL A 334 -13.52 3.15 0.14
CA VAL A 334 -12.94 1.83 0.31
C VAL A 334 -13.99 0.74 0.56
N ALA A 335 -15.17 1.10 1.09
CA ALA A 335 -16.31 0.19 1.24
C ALA A 335 -17.15 0.07 -0.04
N GLY A 336 -16.97 0.99 -0.99
CA GLY A 336 -17.66 1.03 -2.27
C GLY A 336 -17.29 -0.14 -3.19
N SER A 337 -18.10 -0.36 -4.21
CA SER A 337 -17.97 -1.55 -5.08
C SER A 337 -16.65 -1.65 -5.86
N SER A 338 -15.93 -0.54 -6.00
CA SER A 338 -14.62 -0.50 -6.66
C SER A 338 -13.48 -1.05 -5.80
N GLU A 339 -13.56 -0.97 -4.47
CA GLU A 339 -12.44 -1.17 -3.55
C GLU A 339 -12.72 -2.08 -2.35
N TYR A 340 -13.99 -2.39 -2.04
CA TYR A 340 -14.37 -3.22 -0.87
C TYR A 340 -13.63 -4.57 -0.78
N HIS A 341 -13.16 -5.08 -1.89
CA HIS A 341 -12.43 -6.35 -1.95
C HIS A 341 -11.07 -6.28 -1.24
N TRP A 342 -10.54 -5.08 -1.00
CA TRP A 342 -9.32 -4.90 -0.22
C TRP A 342 -9.49 -5.29 1.24
N MET A 343 -10.69 -5.11 1.79
CA MET A 343 -11.02 -5.22 3.21
C MET A 343 -11.83 -6.50 3.53
N ALA A 344 -11.97 -6.80 4.81
CA ALA A 344 -12.99 -7.71 5.29
C ALA A 344 -14.38 -7.18 4.96
N GLY A 345 -15.37 -8.07 4.79
CA GLY A 345 -16.76 -7.66 4.57
C GLY A 345 -17.29 -6.76 5.70
N ASN A 346 -16.93 -7.05 6.95
CA ASN A 346 -17.31 -6.26 8.12
C ASN A 346 -16.99 -4.76 8.02
N PHE A 347 -15.94 -4.39 7.26
CA PHE A 347 -15.58 -2.98 7.06
C PHE A 347 -16.71 -2.14 6.48
N MET A 348 -17.55 -2.73 5.62
CA MET A 348 -18.69 -2.06 5.00
C MET A 348 -19.71 -1.52 6.02
N LYS A 349 -19.77 -2.09 7.22
CA LYS A 349 -20.67 -1.60 8.29
C LYS A 349 -20.40 -0.13 8.63
N TYR A 350 -19.15 0.29 8.56
CA TYR A 350 -18.70 1.65 8.93
C TYR A 350 -18.96 2.71 7.86
N ALA A 351 -19.30 2.28 6.66
CA ALA A 351 -19.84 3.12 5.59
C ALA A 351 -21.37 3.03 5.48
N GLY A 352 -22.02 2.17 6.25
CA GLY A 352 -23.46 1.90 6.25
C GLY A 352 -24.11 2.25 7.59
N PRO A 353 -24.54 1.24 8.39
CA PRO A 353 -25.30 1.46 9.62
C PRO A 353 -24.47 2.07 10.77
N LEU A 354 -23.14 1.90 10.75
CA LEU A 354 -22.22 2.44 11.74
C LEU A 354 -21.49 3.66 11.18
N THR A 355 -20.82 4.43 12.06
CA THR A 355 -19.99 5.57 11.69
C THR A 355 -18.50 5.24 11.83
N TRP A 356 -17.60 6.10 11.34
CA TRP A 356 -16.16 5.97 11.53
C TRP A 356 -15.76 5.93 13.01
N ASN A 357 -16.55 6.61 13.89
CA ASN A 357 -16.30 6.63 15.33
C ASN A 357 -16.56 5.29 16.01
N ASP A 358 -17.36 4.41 15.39
CA ASP A 358 -17.67 3.08 15.91
C ASP A 358 -16.56 2.04 15.63
N LEU A 359 -15.56 2.40 14.79
CA LEU A 359 -14.39 1.55 14.56
C LEU A 359 -13.64 1.30 15.88
N PRO A 360 -13.36 0.03 16.24
CA PRO A 360 -12.64 -0.30 17.47
C PRO A 360 -11.15 0.04 17.42
N VAL A 361 -10.62 0.27 16.23
CA VAL A 361 -9.22 0.59 15.94
C VAL A 361 -9.11 1.75 14.95
N ASP A 362 -7.88 2.28 14.79
CA ASP A 362 -7.57 3.26 13.76
C ASP A 362 -6.11 3.07 13.27
N SER A 363 -5.74 3.71 12.17
CA SER A 363 -4.47 3.48 11.47
C SER A 363 -3.22 3.72 12.31
N HIS A 364 -3.26 4.61 13.32
CA HIS A 364 -2.15 4.77 14.26
C HIS A 364 -1.83 3.47 15.01
N GLN A 365 -2.84 2.65 15.30
CA GLN A 365 -2.64 1.34 15.93
C GLN A 365 -2.04 0.32 14.94
N LEU A 366 -2.35 0.42 13.64
CA LEU A 366 -1.68 -0.39 12.62
C LEU A 366 -0.19 -0.06 12.52
N VAL A 367 0.16 1.23 12.52
CA VAL A 367 1.57 1.68 12.58
C VAL A 367 2.23 1.20 13.88
N ALA A 368 1.53 1.28 15.01
CA ALA A 368 2.03 0.81 16.32
C ALA A 368 2.28 -0.71 16.34
N LEU A 369 1.54 -1.53 15.59
CA LEU A 369 1.80 -2.97 15.44
C LEU A 369 3.15 -3.27 14.78
N CYS A 370 3.72 -2.33 14.02
CA CYS A 370 5.05 -2.46 13.42
C CYS A 370 6.17 -2.33 14.43
N ALA A 371 5.95 -1.61 15.56
CA ALA A 371 6.97 -1.38 16.59
C ALA A 371 7.54 -2.69 17.16
N PRO A 372 8.86 -2.77 17.44
CA PRO A 372 9.86 -1.70 17.46
C PRO A 372 10.56 -1.45 16.10
N ARG A 373 10.09 -2.06 15.01
CA ARG A 373 10.72 -2.00 13.68
C ARG A 373 10.38 -0.69 12.96
N PRO A 374 11.34 -0.10 12.22
CA PRO A 374 11.17 1.22 11.64
C PRO A 374 10.12 1.26 10.52
N VAL A 375 9.35 2.35 10.49
CA VAL A 375 8.34 2.66 9.48
C VAL A 375 8.64 4.03 8.89
N PHE A 376 8.73 4.13 7.57
CA PHE A 376 8.80 5.39 6.85
C PHE A 376 7.51 5.62 6.08
N ILE A 377 6.85 6.74 6.31
CA ILE A 377 5.61 7.15 5.65
C ILE A 377 5.95 8.30 4.70
N GLY A 378 5.54 8.19 3.45
CA GLY A 378 5.74 9.22 2.44
C GLY A 378 4.49 9.55 1.67
N ALA A 379 4.38 10.80 1.22
CA ALA A 379 3.31 11.27 0.34
C ALA A 379 3.83 12.35 -0.60
N GLY A 380 3.09 12.61 -1.67
CA GLY A 380 3.22 13.80 -2.48
C GLY A 380 2.36 14.96 -1.97
N ASP A 381 2.41 16.09 -2.68
CA ASP A 381 1.59 17.28 -2.45
C ASP A 381 0.63 17.49 -3.64
N LYS A 382 1.08 18.17 -4.69
CA LYS A 382 0.24 18.48 -5.85
C LYS A 382 -0.16 17.21 -6.61
N GLY A 383 -1.48 16.96 -6.69
CA GLY A 383 -2.01 15.74 -7.33
C GLY A 383 -2.02 14.50 -6.43
N ASP A 384 -1.69 14.67 -5.13
CA ASP A 384 -1.73 13.59 -4.14
C ASP A 384 -2.59 13.93 -2.90
N TYR A 385 -3.39 14.99 -2.98
CA TYR A 385 -4.27 15.42 -1.87
C TYR A 385 -5.25 14.34 -1.40
N TRP A 386 -5.61 13.43 -2.31
CA TRP A 386 -6.53 12.33 -2.07
C TRP A 386 -6.12 11.44 -0.89
N VAL A 387 -4.82 11.23 -0.69
CA VAL A 387 -4.30 10.29 0.31
C VAL A 387 -4.17 10.87 1.72
N ASP A 388 -4.44 12.17 1.93
CA ASP A 388 -4.34 12.84 3.23
C ASP A 388 -2.95 12.68 3.90
N ALA A 389 -1.96 13.34 3.36
CA ALA A 389 -0.59 13.31 3.92
C ALA A 389 -0.55 13.67 5.41
N LYS A 390 -1.39 14.64 5.84
CA LYS A 390 -1.50 15.04 7.25
C LYS A 390 -2.11 13.95 8.12
N GLY A 391 -3.15 13.27 7.64
CA GLY A 391 -3.75 12.14 8.35
C GLY A 391 -2.78 10.96 8.50
N MET A 392 -1.96 10.69 7.47
CA MET A 392 -0.90 9.68 7.54
C MET A 392 0.20 10.08 8.54
N PHE A 393 0.61 11.35 8.55
CA PHE A 393 1.55 11.88 9.55
C PHE A 393 1.00 11.73 10.97
N MET A 394 -0.25 12.13 11.21
CA MET A 394 -0.89 12.04 12.53
C MET A 394 -0.93 10.60 13.06
N ALA A 395 -1.19 9.63 12.19
CA ALA A 395 -1.16 8.22 12.58
C ALA A 395 0.27 7.76 12.96
N GLY A 396 1.28 8.17 12.20
CA GLY A 396 2.67 7.90 12.52
C GLY A 396 3.11 8.53 13.84
N ALA A 397 2.72 9.78 14.11
CA ALA A 397 3.02 10.49 15.35
C ALA A 397 2.34 9.81 16.55
N ALA A 398 1.04 9.50 16.45
CA ALA A 398 0.28 8.85 17.52
C ALA A 398 0.76 7.42 17.85
N ALA A 399 1.37 6.71 16.90
CA ALA A 399 1.99 5.41 17.13
C ALA A 399 3.25 5.52 18.02
N GLY A 400 3.83 6.71 18.15
CA GLY A 400 5.06 6.99 18.90
C GLY A 400 5.05 6.47 20.33
N GLU A 401 3.91 6.53 21.02
CA GLU A 401 3.77 6.03 22.40
C GLU A 401 4.19 4.55 22.55
N VAL A 402 3.91 3.72 21.53
CA VAL A 402 4.29 2.30 21.56
C VAL A 402 5.78 2.14 21.26
N TYR A 403 6.33 2.93 20.34
CA TYR A 403 7.77 2.93 20.08
C TYR A 403 8.55 3.30 21.36
N GLU A 404 8.12 4.35 22.05
CA GLU A 404 8.73 4.78 23.33
C GLU A 404 8.60 3.71 24.41
N LEU A 405 7.43 3.09 24.56
CA LEU A 405 7.22 1.96 25.49
C LEU A 405 8.18 0.79 25.22
N LEU A 406 8.58 0.60 23.96
CA LEU A 406 9.51 -0.45 23.53
C LEU A 406 10.97 0.01 23.46
N GLY A 407 11.29 1.19 24.04
CA GLY A 407 12.65 1.75 24.08
C GLY A 407 13.16 2.28 22.74
N LYS A 408 12.24 2.64 21.85
CA LYS A 408 12.51 3.23 20.54
C LYS A 408 12.06 4.69 20.52
N LYS A 409 12.39 5.41 19.44
CA LYS A 409 12.04 6.80 19.29
C LYS A 409 10.91 6.94 18.25
N GLY A 410 9.78 7.51 18.64
CA GLY A 410 8.71 7.88 17.72
C GLY A 410 9.16 8.92 16.69
N MET A 411 8.22 9.60 16.06
CA MET A 411 8.51 10.62 15.03
C MET A 411 9.20 11.86 15.59
N GLY A 412 9.04 12.11 16.90
CA GLY A 412 9.69 13.20 17.63
C GLY A 412 8.94 14.54 17.58
N THR A 413 7.81 14.62 16.90
CA THR A 413 6.92 15.77 16.85
C THR A 413 5.49 15.35 16.55
N ASN A 414 4.51 16.15 17.01
CA ASN A 414 3.10 16.07 16.62
C ASN A 414 2.70 17.21 15.66
N ASP A 415 3.62 18.11 15.33
CA ASP A 415 3.38 19.21 14.42
C ASP A 415 3.62 18.75 12.98
N PHE A 416 2.62 18.91 12.13
CA PHE A 416 2.75 18.56 10.71
C PHE A 416 3.85 19.41 10.06
N PRO A 417 4.88 18.77 9.45
CA PRO A 417 6.04 19.47 8.97
C PRO A 417 5.74 20.30 7.71
N LYS A 418 6.59 21.28 7.46
CA LYS A 418 6.58 21.98 6.17
C LYS A 418 6.93 21.00 5.04
N LEU A 419 6.41 21.30 3.84
CA LEU A 419 6.73 20.54 2.63
C LEU A 419 8.24 20.34 2.49
N GLU A 420 8.67 19.17 2.01
CA GLU A 420 10.06 18.74 1.82
C GLU A 420 10.84 18.48 3.13
N THR A 421 10.25 18.68 4.31
CA THR A 421 10.94 18.40 5.56
C THR A 421 11.05 16.89 5.80
N SER A 422 12.27 16.39 6.00
CA SER A 422 12.54 14.99 6.29
C SER A 422 12.58 14.73 7.79
N LEU A 423 11.59 14.05 8.32
CA LEU A 423 11.57 13.56 9.72
C LEU A 423 12.09 12.12 9.74
N ILE A 424 13.41 11.95 9.94
CA ILE A 424 14.08 10.64 9.89
C ILE A 424 14.98 10.36 11.10
N THR A 425 14.88 11.13 12.15
CA THR A 425 15.74 10.94 13.34
C THR A 425 15.25 9.84 14.28
N GLY A 426 13.93 9.55 14.28
CA GLY A 426 13.30 8.47 15.03
C GLY A 426 13.26 7.13 14.29
N ASP A 427 12.46 6.20 14.83
CA ASP A 427 12.14 4.90 14.20
C ASP A 427 10.82 4.96 13.43
N VAL A 428 10.06 6.05 13.54
CA VAL A 428 8.98 6.42 12.64
C VAL A 428 9.43 7.64 11.86
N GLY A 429 9.53 7.50 10.53
CA GLY A 429 9.93 8.57 9.62
C GLY A 429 8.76 9.09 8.79
N PHE A 430 8.87 10.36 8.36
CA PHE A 430 7.88 10.98 7.47
C PHE A 430 8.52 12.00 6.53
N ARG A 431 8.02 12.07 5.30
CA ARG A 431 8.28 13.18 4.38
C ARG A 431 7.15 13.36 3.38
N GLN A 432 6.70 14.60 3.20
CA GLN A 432 5.86 15.01 2.07
C GLN A 432 6.70 15.74 1.05
N HIS A 433 6.72 15.25 -0.21
CA HIS A 433 7.45 15.88 -1.31
C HIS A 433 6.53 16.76 -2.17
N ALA A 434 7.09 17.71 -2.89
CA ALA A 434 6.35 18.67 -3.73
C ALA A 434 5.72 18.07 -5.00
N GLY A 435 6.08 16.82 -5.36
CA GLY A 435 5.54 16.13 -6.53
C GLY A 435 4.16 15.53 -6.30
N GLY A 436 3.63 14.86 -7.34
CA GLY A 436 2.31 14.22 -7.32
C GLY A 436 2.31 12.80 -6.72
N HIS A 437 1.35 11.99 -7.16
CA HIS A 437 1.14 10.61 -6.67
C HIS A 437 2.24 9.65 -7.18
N THR A 438 3.40 9.65 -6.52
CA THR A 438 4.58 8.84 -6.87
C THR A 438 5.49 8.63 -5.67
N PRO A 439 6.14 7.45 -5.49
CA PRO A 439 7.10 7.23 -4.41
C PRO A 439 8.49 7.82 -4.70
N ALA A 440 8.80 8.11 -5.97
CA ALA A 440 10.16 8.36 -6.44
C ALA A 440 10.92 9.46 -5.67
N PRO A 441 10.37 10.66 -5.41
CA PRO A 441 11.11 11.72 -4.73
C PRO A 441 11.47 11.44 -3.27
N ASN A 442 10.79 10.47 -2.64
CA ASN A 442 11.06 10.09 -1.25
C ASN A 442 12.11 8.98 -1.09
N TRP A 443 12.48 8.29 -2.17
CA TRP A 443 13.44 7.20 -2.10
C TRP A 443 14.82 7.60 -1.55
N PRO A 444 15.43 8.74 -1.94
CA PRO A 444 16.70 9.16 -1.35
C PRO A 444 16.61 9.35 0.18
N THR A 445 15.51 9.94 0.67
CA THR A 445 15.26 10.14 2.10
C THR A 445 15.00 8.81 2.80
N PHE A 446 14.22 7.92 2.19
CA PHE A 446 13.99 6.58 2.74
C PHE A 446 15.29 5.78 2.84
N ILE A 447 16.17 5.81 1.83
CA ILE A 447 17.48 5.13 1.88
C ILE A 447 18.32 5.68 3.03
N GLN A 448 18.39 7.01 3.20
CA GLN A 448 19.08 7.62 4.34
C GLN A 448 18.50 7.16 5.69
N PHE A 449 17.18 7.03 5.79
CA PHE A 449 16.51 6.47 6.96
C PHE A 449 16.88 5.00 7.19
N ALA A 450 16.86 4.18 6.13
CA ALA A 450 17.08 2.73 6.18
C ALA A 450 18.55 2.35 6.48
N GLU A 451 19.52 3.18 6.07
CA GLU A 451 20.96 2.95 6.34
C GLU A 451 21.27 2.83 7.85
N LYS A 452 20.43 3.37 8.73
CA LYS A 452 20.56 3.20 10.18
C LYS A 452 20.37 1.74 10.62
N TYR A 453 19.60 0.96 9.86
CA TYR A 453 19.16 -0.39 10.20
C TYR A 453 19.79 -1.47 9.31
N PHE A 454 20.24 -1.12 8.12
CA PHE A 454 20.84 -2.04 7.14
C PHE A 454 22.38 -1.97 7.14
N LYS A 455 22.97 -1.67 8.28
CA LYS A 455 24.44 -1.69 8.48
C LYS A 455 25.02 -3.10 8.39
#